data_bb0443c21b126df18d3f5dbf616f75be
#
_entry.id   bb0443c21b126df18d3f5dbf616f75be
#
_cell.length_a   1.000
_cell.length_b   1.000
_cell.length_c   1.000
_cell.angle_alpha   90.00
_cell.angle_beta   90.00
_cell.angle_gamma   90.00
#
_symmetry.space_group_name_H-M   'P 1'
#
loop_
_entity.id
_entity.type
_entity.pdbx_description
1 polymer ?
#
loop_
_entity_poly.entity_id
_entity_poly.type
_entity_poly.pdbx_seq_one_letter_code
_entity_poly.pdbx_strand_id
1 'polypeptide(L)'
;MKRILAILFMGIFVVMVGQAMAKTEFISIGTGGTGGIYYPYGGGVAEIWSKHVKDVRAVAEVTGASVENVKLAHKGETVVGEVMGDVAEAGFNGGGKFKGEKYDINTLAVMYPNLLQVVTLKKSGITNIEQVTGKQISTGSPGSGTNFMAEAVLNALGIPLDSYKDSRLSFTESANALRDGTIEVGIWSVGPGTSSILDLATTHDIHIIGFTPEQTQKILGSNKNYSSVELAGGLYKGVDQPVATIGVWNVMICQSSLEADMVYNLAKALFENNDYLRKIHPSAAYTTPENAVKYSPIPLHPGTVRYLKEKGIE
;
A
#
# COMPACT_ATOMS: atom_id res chain seq x y z
N MET A 1 33.66 -41.06 -76.31
CA MET A 1 33.57 -39.69 -75.93
C MET A 1 32.38 -39.54 -74.94
N LYS A 2 32.62 -39.62 -73.65
CA LYS A 2 31.55 -39.48 -72.64
C LYS A 2 31.91 -38.24 -71.80
N ARG A 3 31.07 -37.21 -71.86
CA ARG A 3 31.19 -35.99 -71.06
C ARG A 3 30.56 -36.28 -69.73
N ILE A 4 31.35 -36.22 -68.69
CA ILE A 4 30.88 -36.26 -67.26
C ILE A 4 30.51 -34.84 -66.86
N LEU A 5 29.25 -34.64 -66.55
CA LEU A 5 28.70 -33.37 -65.99
C LEU A 5 28.76 -33.46 -64.47
N ALA A 6 29.68 -32.72 -63.84
CA ALA A 6 29.77 -32.64 -62.42
C ALA A 6 28.77 -31.54 -61.93
N ILE A 7 27.70 -31.93 -61.22
CA ILE A 7 26.77 -31.02 -60.58
C ILE A 7 27.31 -30.67 -59.18
N LEU A 8 27.70 -29.41 -59.04
CA LEU A 8 28.14 -28.85 -57.74
C LEU A 8 26.89 -28.52 -56.92
N PHE A 9 26.61 -29.36 -55.92
CA PHE A 9 25.56 -29.05 -54.92
C PHE A 9 26.13 -28.06 -53.90
N MET A 10 25.80 -26.78 -54.07
CA MET A 10 26.12 -25.73 -53.11
C MET A 10 25.02 -25.72 -52.07
N GLY A 11 25.25 -26.40 -50.93
CA GLY A 11 24.34 -26.42 -49.78
C GLY A 11 24.31 -25.04 -49.13
N ILE A 12 23.25 -24.33 -49.30
CA ILE A 12 22.96 -23.10 -48.52
C ILE A 12 22.51 -23.53 -47.14
N PHE A 13 23.42 -23.42 -46.17
CA PHE A 13 23.10 -23.60 -44.74
C PHE A 13 22.39 -22.34 -44.27
N VAL A 14 21.07 -22.32 -44.34
CA VAL A 14 20.25 -21.25 -43.75
C VAL A 14 20.31 -21.43 -42.23
N VAL A 15 21.18 -20.69 -41.58
CA VAL A 15 21.16 -20.51 -40.12
C VAL A 15 19.91 -19.71 -39.78
N MET A 16 18.81 -20.39 -39.43
CA MET A 16 17.67 -19.77 -38.77
C MET A 16 18.17 -19.35 -37.37
N VAL A 17 18.60 -18.08 -37.26
CA VAL A 17 18.69 -17.40 -35.98
C VAL A 17 17.25 -17.18 -35.52
N GLY A 18 16.76 -18.14 -34.75
CA GLY A 18 15.49 -17.95 -34.03
C GLY A 18 15.66 -16.74 -33.11
N GLN A 19 15.14 -15.61 -33.53
CA GLN A 19 14.92 -14.51 -32.60
C GLN A 19 13.92 -15.04 -31.57
N ALA A 20 14.38 -15.44 -30.41
CA ALA A 20 13.53 -15.64 -29.25
C ALA A 20 12.83 -14.29 -29.03
N MET A 21 11.58 -14.18 -29.45
CA MET A 21 10.77 -13.02 -29.10
C MET A 21 10.74 -12.96 -27.58
N ALA A 22 11.38 -11.94 -26.99
CA ALA A 22 11.36 -11.73 -25.56
C ALA A 22 9.90 -11.70 -25.12
N LYS A 23 9.53 -12.63 -24.23
CA LYS A 23 8.18 -12.73 -23.72
C LYS A 23 7.95 -11.52 -22.81
N THR A 24 7.01 -10.65 -23.16
CA THR A 24 6.63 -9.54 -22.29
C THR A 24 6.04 -10.08 -21.00
N GLU A 25 6.60 -9.68 -19.87
CA GLU A 25 6.11 -10.01 -18.54
C GLU A 25 5.08 -8.97 -18.08
N PHE A 26 3.92 -9.46 -17.63
CA PHE A 26 2.85 -8.61 -17.12
C PHE A 26 2.92 -8.56 -15.60
N ILE A 27 3.07 -7.36 -15.06
CA ILE A 27 3.14 -7.10 -13.60
C ILE A 27 1.85 -6.40 -13.17
N SER A 28 0.99 -7.13 -12.46
CA SER A 28 -0.16 -6.53 -11.79
C SER A 28 0.23 -6.03 -10.40
N ILE A 29 -0.23 -4.83 -10.05
CA ILE A 29 -0.02 -4.19 -8.75
C ILE A 29 -1.38 -4.06 -8.08
N GLY A 30 -1.64 -4.90 -7.07
CA GLY A 30 -2.83 -4.78 -6.23
C GLY A 30 -2.72 -3.54 -5.35
N THR A 31 -3.66 -2.62 -5.49
CA THR A 31 -3.65 -1.32 -4.81
C THR A 31 -4.76 -1.23 -3.75
N GLY A 32 -5.72 -0.35 -3.91
CA GLY A 32 -6.90 -0.15 -3.08
C GLY A 32 -7.95 0.66 -3.84
N GLY A 33 -8.93 1.19 -3.12
CA GLY A 33 -9.94 2.06 -3.72
C GLY A 33 -9.36 3.38 -4.23
N THR A 34 -10.00 3.97 -5.25
CA THR A 34 -9.54 5.18 -5.95
C THR A 34 -9.56 6.46 -5.10
N GLY A 35 -10.28 6.47 -3.97
CA GLY A 35 -10.32 7.61 -3.03
C GLY A 35 -9.13 7.73 -2.07
N GLY A 36 -8.15 6.82 -2.17
CA GLY A 36 -6.92 6.80 -1.40
C GLY A 36 -5.67 7.04 -2.25
N ILE A 37 -4.50 6.82 -1.65
CA ILE A 37 -3.20 7.08 -2.31
C ILE A 37 -2.68 5.86 -3.06
N TYR A 38 -3.00 4.63 -2.65
CA TYR A 38 -2.47 3.42 -3.28
C TYR A 38 -2.71 3.40 -4.79
N TYR A 39 -3.94 3.66 -5.25
CA TYR A 39 -4.24 3.56 -6.68
C TYR A 39 -3.43 4.54 -7.56
N PRO A 40 -3.39 5.86 -7.32
CA PRO A 40 -2.53 6.75 -8.10
C PRO A 40 -1.05 6.46 -7.92
N TYR A 41 -0.61 6.03 -6.74
CA TYR A 41 0.78 5.67 -6.48
C TYR A 41 1.18 4.41 -7.27
N GLY A 42 0.40 3.34 -7.19
CA GLY A 42 0.60 2.11 -7.97
C GLY A 42 0.55 2.36 -9.48
N GLY A 43 -0.30 3.29 -9.94
CA GLY A 43 -0.32 3.75 -11.33
C GLY A 43 1.02 4.35 -11.77
N GLY A 44 1.60 5.20 -10.92
CA GLY A 44 2.92 5.78 -11.17
C GLY A 44 4.05 4.76 -11.15
N VAL A 45 4.00 3.80 -10.22
CA VAL A 45 4.94 2.68 -10.19
C VAL A 45 4.82 1.83 -11.45
N ALA A 46 3.60 1.53 -11.89
CA ALA A 46 3.34 0.77 -13.11
C ALA A 46 3.93 1.45 -14.35
N GLU A 47 3.83 2.77 -14.42
CA GLU A 47 4.44 3.56 -15.50
C GLU A 47 5.97 3.52 -15.44
N ILE A 48 6.59 3.68 -14.26
CA ILE A 48 8.03 3.55 -14.05
C ILE A 48 8.50 2.17 -14.54
N TRP A 49 7.88 1.10 -14.10
CA TRP A 49 8.30 -0.26 -14.45
C TRP A 49 8.12 -0.54 -15.94
N SER A 50 6.99 -0.16 -16.52
CA SER A 50 6.72 -0.34 -17.96
C SER A 50 7.72 0.41 -18.84
N LYS A 51 8.26 1.53 -18.35
CA LYS A 51 9.20 2.38 -19.10
C LYS A 51 10.66 1.99 -18.90
N HIS A 52 11.03 1.58 -17.71
CA HIS A 52 12.44 1.43 -17.31
C HIS A 52 12.87 -0.02 -17.10
N VAL A 53 11.95 -0.99 -17.07
CA VAL A 53 12.29 -2.41 -17.00
C VAL A 53 12.00 -3.04 -18.35
N LYS A 54 13.06 -3.64 -18.92
CA LYS A 54 12.98 -4.27 -20.24
C LYS A 54 11.96 -5.42 -20.23
N ASP A 55 11.17 -5.50 -21.30
CA ASP A 55 10.16 -6.55 -21.53
C ASP A 55 9.11 -6.67 -20.41
N VAL A 56 8.86 -5.59 -19.64
CA VAL A 56 7.82 -5.49 -18.60
C VAL A 56 6.68 -4.57 -19.03
N ARG A 57 5.47 -5.00 -18.75
CA ARG A 57 4.24 -4.19 -18.77
C ARG A 57 3.58 -4.28 -17.41
N ALA A 58 3.45 -3.17 -16.71
CA ALA A 58 2.83 -3.10 -15.40
C ALA A 58 1.50 -2.34 -15.43
N VAL A 59 0.55 -2.75 -14.58
CA VAL A 59 -0.76 -2.12 -14.41
C VAL A 59 -1.14 -2.08 -12.92
N ALA A 60 -1.79 -1.00 -12.51
CA ALA A 60 -2.37 -0.89 -11.17
C ALA A 60 -3.81 -1.41 -11.19
N GLU A 61 -4.17 -2.24 -10.22
CA GLU A 61 -5.49 -2.84 -10.09
C GLU A 61 -6.16 -2.39 -8.79
N VAL A 62 -7.44 -2.03 -8.87
CA VAL A 62 -8.26 -1.74 -7.70
C VAL A 62 -8.59 -3.04 -6.98
N THR A 63 -8.33 -3.07 -5.68
CA THR A 63 -8.60 -4.21 -4.79
C THR A 63 -9.27 -3.73 -3.50
N GLY A 64 -9.56 -4.65 -2.58
CA GLY A 64 -9.94 -4.34 -1.20
C GLY A 64 -8.76 -3.88 -0.32
N ALA A 65 -7.59 -3.66 -0.88
CA ALA A 65 -6.34 -3.24 -0.26
C ALA A 65 -5.66 -4.32 0.63
N SER A 66 -5.01 -3.93 1.72
CA SER A 66 -3.89 -4.65 2.35
C SER A 66 -4.12 -6.12 2.66
N VAL A 67 -5.22 -6.51 3.30
CA VAL A 67 -5.48 -7.93 3.66
C VAL A 67 -5.77 -8.77 2.41
N GLU A 68 -6.47 -8.18 1.44
CA GLU A 68 -6.73 -8.82 0.16
C GLU A 68 -5.44 -8.92 -0.66
N ASN A 69 -4.63 -7.85 -0.72
CA ASN A 69 -3.37 -7.82 -1.46
C ASN A 69 -2.35 -8.86 -0.97
N VAL A 70 -2.27 -9.11 0.34
CA VAL A 70 -1.46 -10.20 0.89
C VAL A 70 -1.89 -11.55 0.30
N LYS A 71 -3.20 -11.82 0.23
CA LYS A 71 -3.74 -13.07 -0.31
C LYS A 71 -3.52 -13.19 -1.81
N LEU A 72 -3.76 -12.12 -2.56
CA LEU A 72 -3.58 -12.08 -4.01
C LEU A 72 -2.10 -12.27 -4.39
N ALA A 73 -1.19 -11.57 -3.71
CA ALA A 73 0.26 -11.70 -3.94
C ALA A 73 0.75 -13.12 -3.63
N HIS A 74 0.34 -13.70 -2.50
CA HIS A 74 0.71 -15.09 -2.16
C HIS A 74 0.26 -16.11 -3.20
N LYS A 75 -0.94 -15.93 -3.76
CA LYS A 75 -1.46 -16.84 -4.81
C LYS A 75 -0.90 -16.56 -6.20
N GLY A 76 -0.17 -15.45 -6.37
CA GLY A 76 0.30 -14.99 -7.69
C GLY A 76 -0.83 -14.42 -8.56
N GLU A 77 -2.00 -14.10 -7.97
CA GLU A 77 -3.11 -13.43 -8.66
C GLU A 77 -2.77 -11.96 -8.94
N THR A 78 -1.97 -11.31 -8.06
CA THR A 78 -1.20 -10.10 -8.37
C THR A 78 0.28 -10.38 -8.16
N VAL A 79 1.15 -9.75 -8.96
CA VAL A 79 2.60 -9.93 -8.82
C VAL A 79 3.13 -9.15 -7.63
N VAL A 80 2.59 -7.95 -7.41
CA VAL A 80 2.94 -7.05 -6.30
C VAL A 80 1.67 -6.56 -5.62
N GLY A 81 1.70 -6.40 -4.30
CA GLY A 81 0.62 -5.82 -3.51
C GLY A 81 1.09 -4.64 -2.67
N GLU A 82 0.33 -3.54 -2.65
CA GLU A 82 0.53 -2.43 -1.72
C GLU A 82 -0.18 -2.75 -0.40
N VAL A 83 0.56 -2.75 0.71
CA VAL A 83 0.10 -3.29 1.99
C VAL A 83 0.61 -2.43 3.14
N MET A 84 -0.21 -2.23 4.16
CA MET A 84 0.24 -1.65 5.43
C MET A 84 1.17 -2.63 6.16
N GLY A 85 2.20 -2.13 6.83
CA GLY A 85 3.25 -2.93 7.45
C GLY A 85 2.77 -3.88 8.54
N ASP A 86 1.80 -3.46 9.34
CA ASP A 86 1.14 -4.31 10.34
C ASP A 86 0.38 -5.48 9.72
N VAL A 87 -0.26 -5.26 8.57
CA VAL A 87 -0.95 -6.31 7.80
C VAL A 87 0.06 -7.24 7.12
N ALA A 88 1.14 -6.70 6.55
CA ALA A 88 2.21 -7.52 5.95
C ALA A 88 2.83 -8.46 7.00
N GLU A 89 3.15 -7.94 8.20
CA GLU A 89 3.68 -8.74 9.30
C GLU A 89 2.66 -9.79 9.77
N ALA A 90 1.40 -9.40 9.92
CA ALA A 90 0.34 -10.33 10.32
C ALA A 90 0.17 -11.44 9.28
N GLY A 91 0.19 -11.14 7.99
CA GLY A 91 0.13 -12.14 6.91
C GLY A 91 1.33 -13.08 6.93
N PHE A 92 2.53 -12.55 7.04
CA PHE A 92 3.77 -13.34 7.09
C PHE A 92 3.80 -14.31 8.29
N ASN A 93 3.32 -13.87 9.46
CA ASN A 93 3.33 -14.66 10.69
C ASN A 93 2.06 -15.46 10.95
N GLY A 94 0.97 -15.24 10.18
CA GLY A 94 -0.33 -15.87 10.39
C GLY A 94 -1.16 -15.21 11.49
N GLY A 95 -0.90 -13.94 11.82
CA GLY A 95 -1.59 -13.21 12.88
C GLY A 95 -2.96 -12.63 12.48
N GLY A 96 -3.72 -12.16 13.44
CA GLY A 96 -4.94 -11.38 13.23
C GLY A 96 -5.96 -12.04 12.30
N LYS A 97 -6.36 -11.35 11.25
CA LYS A 97 -7.36 -11.82 10.27
C LYS A 97 -6.89 -13.01 9.42
N PHE A 98 -5.62 -13.39 9.49
CA PHE A 98 -5.07 -14.54 8.77
C PHE A 98 -5.22 -15.88 9.53
N LYS A 99 -5.65 -15.85 10.80
CA LYS A 99 -6.11 -17.03 11.58
C LYS A 99 -5.14 -18.20 11.63
N GLY A 100 -3.84 -17.93 11.72
CA GLY A 100 -2.77 -18.94 11.77
C GLY A 100 -2.19 -19.32 10.40
N GLU A 101 -2.82 -18.93 9.30
CA GLU A 101 -2.32 -19.14 7.94
C GLU A 101 -1.18 -18.15 7.65
N LYS A 102 -0.01 -18.67 7.33
CA LYS A 102 1.17 -17.88 6.96
C LYS A 102 1.26 -17.74 5.44
N TYR A 103 1.59 -16.55 5.00
CA TYR A 103 1.69 -16.20 3.59
C TYR A 103 3.16 -16.02 3.21
N ASP A 104 3.56 -16.67 2.13
CA ASP A 104 4.93 -16.64 1.62
C ASP A 104 5.15 -15.38 0.78
N ILE A 105 5.52 -14.30 1.46
CA ILE A 105 5.69 -12.96 0.91
C ILE A 105 6.95 -12.29 1.45
N ASN A 106 7.59 -11.47 0.63
CA ASN A 106 8.69 -10.58 1.02
C ASN A 106 8.41 -9.13 0.66
N THR A 107 9.09 -8.20 1.32
CA THR A 107 9.05 -6.78 0.96
C THR A 107 9.90 -6.54 -0.28
N LEU A 108 9.29 -5.96 -1.33
CA LEU A 108 9.99 -5.43 -2.49
C LEU A 108 10.52 -4.02 -2.20
N ALA A 109 9.70 -3.15 -1.62
CA ALA A 109 10.08 -1.78 -1.26
C ALA A 109 9.23 -1.28 -0.09
N VAL A 110 9.78 -0.36 0.70
CA VAL A 110 9.02 0.43 1.67
C VAL A 110 8.54 1.71 0.98
N MET A 111 7.29 2.06 1.19
CA MET A 111 6.63 3.18 0.51
C MET A 111 6.68 4.47 1.35
N TYR A 112 5.65 4.72 2.09
CA TYR A 112 5.44 5.91 2.92
C TYR A 112 4.58 5.57 4.14
N PRO A 113 4.62 6.38 5.22
CA PRO A 113 3.75 6.16 6.37
C PRO A 113 2.31 6.62 6.09
N ASN A 114 1.33 5.77 6.42
CA ASN A 114 -0.04 6.19 6.63
C ASN A 114 -0.19 6.81 8.02
N LEU A 115 -1.16 7.72 8.13
CA LEU A 115 -1.62 8.29 9.39
C LEU A 115 -3.06 7.85 9.63
N LEU A 116 -3.37 7.44 10.86
CA LEU A 116 -4.74 7.11 11.25
C LEU A 116 -5.51 8.41 11.46
N GLN A 117 -6.50 8.66 10.61
CA GLN A 117 -7.31 9.87 10.63
C GLN A 117 -8.75 9.50 10.97
N VAL A 118 -9.18 9.85 12.18
CA VAL A 118 -10.54 9.63 12.67
C VAL A 118 -11.34 10.90 12.41
N VAL A 119 -12.16 10.86 11.38
CA VAL A 119 -12.85 12.06 10.84
C VAL A 119 -14.32 12.06 11.23
N THR A 120 -14.79 13.19 11.67
CA THR A 120 -16.21 13.47 11.94
C THR A 120 -16.57 14.89 11.47
N LEU A 121 -17.85 15.22 11.40
CA LEU A 121 -18.27 16.60 11.15
C LEU A 121 -18.38 17.35 12.47
N LYS A 122 -17.97 18.63 12.53
CA LYS A 122 -18.06 19.47 13.77
C LYS A 122 -19.46 19.49 14.34
N LYS A 123 -20.49 19.46 13.48
CA LYS A 123 -21.91 19.42 13.91
C LYS A 123 -22.30 18.18 14.71
N SER A 124 -21.53 17.08 14.65
CA SER A 124 -21.79 15.86 15.42
C SER A 124 -21.54 16.04 16.93
N GLY A 125 -20.68 17.00 17.31
CA GLY A 125 -20.22 17.18 18.68
C GLY A 125 -19.27 16.11 19.20
N ILE A 126 -18.84 15.15 18.34
CA ILE A 126 -17.89 14.09 18.70
C ILE A 126 -16.47 14.67 18.66
N THR A 127 -15.76 14.64 19.79
CA THR A 127 -14.44 15.26 19.96
C THR A 127 -13.37 14.28 20.48
N ASN A 128 -13.78 13.09 20.92
CA ASN A 128 -12.86 12.05 21.37
C ASN A 128 -13.31 10.66 20.89
N ILE A 129 -12.39 9.71 20.90
CA ILE A 129 -12.60 8.39 20.32
C ILE A 129 -13.57 7.51 21.11
N GLU A 130 -13.71 7.72 22.43
CA GLU A 130 -14.61 6.92 23.26
C GLU A 130 -16.08 7.19 22.92
N GLN A 131 -16.37 8.34 22.33
CA GLN A 131 -17.73 8.72 21.92
C GLN A 131 -18.24 7.96 20.69
N VAL A 132 -17.42 7.09 20.06
CA VAL A 132 -17.88 6.23 18.97
C VAL A 132 -18.80 5.09 19.47
N THR A 133 -18.81 4.82 20.76
CA THR A 133 -19.71 3.83 21.38
C THR A 133 -21.18 4.19 21.09
N GLY A 134 -21.92 3.22 20.56
CA GLY A 134 -23.33 3.37 20.16
C GLY A 134 -23.53 4.07 18.81
N LYS A 135 -22.47 4.54 18.15
CA LYS A 135 -22.53 5.31 16.91
C LYS A 135 -22.49 4.43 15.66
N GLN A 136 -22.98 4.98 14.55
CA GLN A 136 -22.77 4.43 13.22
C GLN A 136 -21.45 4.98 12.69
N ILE A 137 -20.47 4.10 12.49
CA ILE A 137 -19.13 4.49 12.02
C ILE A 137 -18.71 3.69 10.79
N SER A 138 -17.64 4.10 10.12
CA SER A 138 -16.97 3.28 9.11
C SER A 138 -15.53 3.06 9.52
N THR A 139 -15.13 1.80 9.67
CA THR A 139 -13.75 1.40 9.97
C THR A 139 -12.92 1.11 8.71
N GLY A 140 -13.47 1.37 7.52
CA GLY A 140 -12.84 1.05 6.22
C GLY A 140 -13.42 -0.20 5.57
N SER A 141 -13.14 -0.39 4.28
CA SER A 141 -13.68 -1.49 3.48
C SER A 141 -13.33 -2.87 4.06
N PRO A 142 -14.16 -3.89 3.84
CA PRO A 142 -13.78 -5.27 4.11
C PRO A 142 -12.47 -5.62 3.38
N GLY A 143 -11.54 -6.29 4.06
CA GLY A 143 -10.25 -6.65 3.48
C GLY A 143 -9.20 -5.53 3.44
N SER A 144 -9.54 -4.31 3.88
CA SER A 144 -8.59 -3.20 3.91
C SER A 144 -7.67 -3.23 5.14
N GLY A 145 -6.48 -2.62 5.00
CA GLY A 145 -5.59 -2.35 6.13
C GLY A 145 -6.17 -1.35 7.11
N THR A 146 -6.99 -0.40 6.63
CA THR A 146 -7.70 0.55 7.50
C THR A 146 -8.63 -0.18 8.46
N ASN A 147 -9.44 -1.12 7.97
CA ASN A 147 -10.31 -1.92 8.84
C ASN A 147 -9.50 -2.79 9.82
N PHE A 148 -8.36 -3.35 9.37
CA PHE A 148 -7.45 -4.11 10.24
C PHE A 148 -6.90 -3.23 11.39
N MET A 149 -6.37 -2.06 11.07
CA MET A 149 -5.79 -1.11 12.04
C MET A 149 -6.86 -0.50 12.95
N ALA A 150 -8.02 -0.10 12.40
CA ALA A 150 -9.11 0.49 13.17
C ALA A 150 -9.62 -0.46 14.25
N GLU A 151 -9.86 -1.73 13.91
CA GLU A 151 -10.27 -2.75 14.89
C GLU A 151 -9.20 -2.94 15.98
N ALA A 152 -7.92 -2.99 15.59
CA ALA A 152 -6.81 -3.15 16.54
C ALA A 152 -6.71 -1.94 17.50
N VAL A 153 -6.81 -0.72 16.97
CA VAL A 153 -6.72 0.53 17.75
C VAL A 153 -7.91 0.67 18.70
N LEU A 154 -9.13 0.45 18.21
CA LEU A 154 -10.34 0.54 19.04
C LEU A 154 -10.30 -0.50 20.16
N ASN A 155 -9.88 -1.74 19.85
CA ASN A 155 -9.73 -2.78 20.87
C ASN A 155 -8.64 -2.43 21.91
N ALA A 156 -7.50 -1.87 21.50
CA ALA A 156 -6.43 -1.43 22.41
C ALA A 156 -6.91 -0.32 23.37
N LEU A 157 -7.89 0.48 22.95
CA LEU A 157 -8.54 1.51 23.75
C LEU A 157 -9.71 0.99 24.60
N GLY A 158 -10.02 -0.30 24.53
CA GLY A 158 -11.12 -0.90 25.27
C GLY A 158 -12.51 -0.64 24.65
N ILE A 159 -12.54 -0.34 23.36
CA ILE A 159 -13.79 -0.13 22.58
C ILE A 159 -14.03 -1.39 21.73
N PRO A 160 -14.86 -2.34 22.19
CA PRO A 160 -15.05 -3.60 21.50
C PRO A 160 -15.92 -3.42 20.24
N LEU A 161 -15.79 -4.39 19.30
CA LEU A 161 -16.46 -4.35 18.00
C LEU A 161 -17.99 -4.28 18.06
N ASP A 162 -18.60 -4.79 19.11
CA ASP A 162 -20.06 -4.80 19.33
C ASP A 162 -20.56 -3.51 20.00
N SER A 163 -19.67 -2.61 20.39
CA SER A 163 -20.05 -1.33 21.02
C SER A 163 -20.45 -0.24 20.02
N TYR A 164 -20.24 -0.45 18.72
CA TYR A 164 -20.62 0.47 17.65
C TYR A 164 -21.20 -0.27 16.45
N LYS A 165 -21.85 0.46 15.54
CA LYS A 165 -22.36 -0.10 14.29
C LYS A 165 -21.38 0.22 13.15
N ASP A 166 -20.77 -0.82 12.56
CA ASP A 166 -19.74 -0.67 11.53
C ASP A 166 -20.32 -0.81 10.11
N SER A 167 -20.24 0.24 9.32
CA SER A 167 -20.69 0.28 7.93
C SER A 167 -19.69 -0.28 6.92
N ARG A 168 -18.40 -0.40 7.28
CA ARG A 168 -17.32 -0.95 6.45
C ARG A 168 -17.27 -0.42 5.02
N LEU A 169 -17.19 0.89 4.89
CA LEU A 169 -17.23 1.61 3.61
C LEU A 169 -15.82 1.90 3.09
N SER A 170 -15.68 2.05 1.77
CA SER A 170 -14.49 2.62 1.15
C SER A 170 -14.30 4.09 1.57
N PHE A 171 -13.12 4.65 1.30
CA PHE A 171 -12.84 6.06 1.65
C PHE A 171 -13.82 7.04 1.01
N THR A 172 -14.15 6.84 -0.27
CA THR A 172 -15.13 7.69 -0.98
C THR A 172 -16.53 7.52 -0.42
N GLU A 173 -16.96 6.29 -0.15
CA GLU A 173 -18.26 6.02 0.45
C GLU A 173 -18.34 6.56 1.88
N SER A 174 -17.28 6.45 2.68
CA SER A 174 -17.21 7.02 4.04
C SER A 174 -17.35 8.55 4.04
N ALA A 175 -16.68 9.23 3.10
CA ALA A 175 -16.80 10.66 2.94
C ALA A 175 -18.24 11.08 2.53
N ASN A 176 -18.88 10.33 1.62
CA ASN A 176 -20.27 10.55 1.24
C ASN A 176 -21.21 10.28 2.42
N ALA A 177 -21.03 9.18 3.13
CA ALA A 177 -21.85 8.80 4.28
C ALA A 177 -21.76 9.81 5.43
N LEU A 178 -20.58 10.42 5.68
CA LEU A 178 -20.43 11.54 6.60
C LEU A 178 -21.21 12.79 6.12
N ARG A 179 -21.12 13.12 4.82
CA ARG A 179 -21.82 14.23 4.20
C ARG A 179 -23.32 14.09 4.36
N ASP A 180 -23.85 12.91 4.10
CA ASP A 180 -25.26 12.57 4.15
C ASP A 180 -25.77 12.31 5.60
N GLY A 181 -24.86 12.22 6.57
CA GLY A 181 -25.19 11.96 7.97
C GLY A 181 -25.61 10.51 8.25
N THR A 182 -25.31 9.57 7.36
CA THR A 182 -25.61 8.14 7.55
C THR A 182 -24.58 7.45 8.44
N ILE A 183 -23.37 8.01 8.58
CA ILE A 183 -22.39 7.70 9.61
C ILE A 183 -21.98 8.98 10.35
N GLU A 184 -21.53 8.82 11.60
CA GLU A 184 -21.09 9.94 12.45
C GLU A 184 -19.58 10.06 12.49
N VAL A 185 -18.84 8.94 12.26
CA VAL A 185 -17.38 8.88 12.25
C VAL A 185 -16.91 7.97 11.13
N GLY A 186 -15.88 8.41 10.42
CA GLY A 186 -15.16 7.57 9.48
C GLY A 186 -13.68 7.47 9.88
N ILE A 187 -13.09 6.30 9.69
CA ILE A 187 -11.68 6.04 10.00
C ILE A 187 -10.92 5.81 8.69
N TRP A 188 -9.82 6.53 8.52
CA TRP A 188 -8.87 6.40 7.43
C TRP A 188 -7.49 6.07 7.98
N SER A 189 -6.85 5.02 7.48
CA SER A 189 -5.40 4.84 7.59
C SER A 189 -4.81 5.09 6.20
N VAL A 190 -4.34 6.29 5.98
CA VAL A 190 -3.94 6.77 4.66
C VAL A 190 -2.91 7.90 4.80
N GLY A 191 -2.13 8.15 3.76
CA GLY A 191 -1.22 9.29 3.75
C GLY A 191 -1.96 10.63 3.87
N PRO A 192 -1.28 11.66 4.37
CA PRO A 192 -1.87 12.99 4.54
C PRO A 192 -2.27 13.61 3.18
N GLY A 193 -3.34 14.40 3.15
CA GLY A 193 -3.82 15.08 1.94
C GLY A 193 -4.59 14.17 0.98
N THR A 194 -5.19 13.08 1.47
CA THR A 194 -6.00 12.19 0.63
C THR A 194 -7.25 12.89 0.08
N SER A 195 -7.58 12.62 -1.18
CA SER A 195 -8.63 13.32 -1.92
C SER A 195 -9.99 13.21 -1.26
N SER A 196 -10.37 12.04 -0.73
CA SER A 196 -11.69 11.85 -0.12
C SER A 196 -11.94 12.73 1.11
N ILE A 197 -10.89 13.00 1.93
CA ILE A 197 -11.00 13.92 3.08
C ILE A 197 -10.92 15.39 2.61
N LEU A 198 -10.05 15.70 1.63
CA LEU A 198 -9.97 17.04 1.05
C LEU A 198 -11.32 17.46 0.48
N ASP A 199 -11.96 16.60 -0.31
CA ASP A 199 -13.28 16.87 -0.91
C ASP A 199 -14.37 17.08 0.15
N LEU A 200 -14.38 16.28 1.22
CA LEU A 200 -15.30 16.45 2.32
C LEU A 200 -15.08 17.81 3.02
N ALA A 201 -13.83 18.17 3.30
CA ALA A 201 -13.44 19.40 3.98
C ALA A 201 -13.74 20.67 3.17
N THR A 202 -13.86 20.58 1.83
CA THR A 202 -14.24 21.75 1.00
C THR A 202 -15.67 22.19 1.24
N THR A 203 -16.56 21.25 1.56
CA THR A 203 -18.02 21.45 1.64
C THR A 203 -18.56 21.37 3.06
N HIS A 204 -17.84 20.77 3.99
CA HIS A 204 -18.28 20.54 5.37
C HIS A 204 -17.17 20.87 6.36
N ASP A 205 -17.56 21.39 7.54
CA ASP A 205 -16.64 21.61 8.64
C ASP A 205 -16.34 20.27 9.32
N ILE A 206 -15.16 19.74 9.05
CA ILE A 206 -14.67 18.50 9.62
C ILE A 206 -13.94 18.74 10.95
N HIS A 207 -13.91 17.69 11.77
CA HIS A 207 -13.01 17.56 12.91
C HIS A 207 -12.27 16.25 12.81
N ILE A 208 -10.95 16.27 13.09
CA ILE A 208 -10.13 15.07 13.17
C ILE A 208 -9.83 14.81 14.63
N ILE A 209 -10.28 13.66 15.12
CA ILE A 209 -10.12 13.26 16.51
C ILE A 209 -8.68 12.77 16.70
N GLY A 210 -7.93 13.45 17.56
CA GLY A 210 -6.59 13.05 17.98
C GLY A 210 -6.62 12.09 19.18
N PHE A 211 -5.46 11.56 19.52
CA PHE A 211 -5.27 10.68 20.66
C PHE A 211 -4.53 11.40 21.78
N THR A 212 -4.95 11.15 23.03
CA THR A 212 -4.20 11.62 24.20
C THR A 212 -2.89 10.86 24.33
N PRO A 213 -1.92 11.37 25.11
CA PRO A 213 -0.67 10.63 25.39
C PRO A 213 -0.91 9.23 25.96
N GLU A 214 -1.90 9.07 26.84
CA GLU A 214 -2.27 7.79 27.43
C GLU A 214 -2.84 6.81 26.38
N GLN A 215 -3.77 7.28 25.54
CA GLN A 215 -4.33 6.50 24.42
C GLN A 215 -3.24 6.09 23.46
N THR A 216 -2.34 7.02 23.10
CA THR A 216 -1.19 6.75 22.24
C THR A 216 -0.33 5.63 22.80
N GLN A 217 0.00 5.67 24.09
CA GLN A 217 0.80 4.62 24.73
C GLN A 217 0.12 3.24 24.68
N LYS A 218 -1.20 3.17 24.95
CA LYS A 218 -1.96 1.92 24.84
C LYS A 218 -1.93 1.36 23.41
N ILE A 219 -2.10 2.22 22.40
CA ILE A 219 -2.08 1.82 20.98
C ILE A 219 -0.69 1.32 20.59
N LEU A 220 0.37 2.05 20.93
CA LEU A 220 1.76 1.64 20.62
C LEU A 220 2.14 0.32 21.29
N GLY A 221 1.65 0.08 22.51
CA GLY A 221 1.84 -1.20 23.21
C GLY A 221 1.15 -2.39 22.55
N SER A 222 0.17 -2.17 21.69
CA SER A 222 -0.59 -3.24 21.00
C SER A 222 0.06 -3.75 19.72
N ASN A 223 0.88 -2.92 19.04
CA ASN A 223 1.53 -3.30 17.80
C ASN A 223 2.82 -2.51 17.57
N LYS A 224 3.94 -3.22 17.40
CA LYS A 224 5.28 -2.61 17.21
C LYS A 224 5.45 -1.86 15.88
N ASN A 225 4.56 -2.07 14.91
CA ASN A 225 4.58 -1.34 13.62
C ASN A 225 3.96 0.06 13.75
N TYR A 226 3.35 0.38 14.87
CA TYR A 226 2.76 1.69 15.09
C TYR A 226 3.77 2.68 15.67
N SER A 227 3.64 3.93 15.28
CA SER A 227 4.45 5.05 15.77
C SER A 227 3.59 6.24 16.11
N SER A 228 4.01 7.03 17.11
CA SER A 228 3.37 8.32 17.41
C SER A 228 3.80 9.34 16.37
N VAL A 229 2.84 9.99 15.74
CA VAL A 229 3.05 11.00 14.69
C VAL A 229 2.04 12.13 14.84
N GLU A 230 2.24 13.21 14.12
CA GLU A 230 1.29 14.32 14.03
C GLU A 230 0.83 14.51 12.59
N LEU A 231 -0.48 14.67 12.41
CA LEU A 231 -1.06 15.21 11.20
C LEU A 231 -0.88 16.75 11.23
N ALA A 232 -0.23 17.29 10.23
CA ALA A 232 0.04 18.73 10.18
C ALA A 232 -1.24 19.57 10.14
N GLY A 233 -1.26 20.66 10.90
CA GLY A 233 -2.32 21.65 10.81
C GLY A 233 -2.32 22.35 9.45
N GLY A 234 -3.49 22.83 9.03
CA GLY A 234 -3.68 23.53 7.75
C GLY A 234 -3.76 22.60 6.53
N LEU A 235 -3.60 21.29 6.70
CA LEU A 235 -3.70 20.33 5.60
C LEU A 235 -5.14 20.20 5.06
N TYR A 236 -6.11 20.23 5.95
CA TYR A 236 -7.53 20.20 5.61
C TYR A 236 -8.19 21.50 6.07
N LYS A 237 -9.09 22.05 5.26
CA LYS A 237 -9.83 23.25 5.60
C LYS A 237 -10.52 23.11 6.96
N GLY A 238 -10.25 24.03 7.88
CA GLY A 238 -10.85 24.04 9.22
C GLY A 238 -10.18 23.12 10.24
N VAL A 239 -9.05 22.48 9.89
CA VAL A 239 -8.18 21.73 10.80
C VAL A 239 -6.83 22.47 10.86
N ASP A 240 -6.79 23.55 11.64
CA ASP A 240 -5.68 24.51 11.65
C ASP A 240 -4.52 24.10 12.58
N GLN A 241 -4.81 23.26 13.57
CA GLN A 241 -3.82 22.80 14.55
C GLN A 241 -3.33 21.39 14.21
N PRO A 242 -2.07 21.05 14.55
CA PRO A 242 -1.59 19.69 14.46
C PRO A 242 -2.44 18.74 15.29
N VAL A 243 -2.63 17.50 14.80
CA VAL A 243 -3.40 16.47 15.48
C VAL A 243 -2.51 15.27 15.77
N ALA A 244 -2.33 14.94 17.06
CA ALA A 244 -1.58 13.76 17.49
C ALA A 244 -2.32 12.49 17.05
N THR A 245 -1.61 11.60 16.35
CA THR A 245 -2.18 10.39 15.80
C THR A 245 -1.15 9.24 15.71
N ILE A 246 -1.54 8.14 15.08
CA ILE A 246 -0.73 6.93 14.93
C ILE A 246 -0.34 6.76 13.46
N GLY A 247 0.94 6.48 13.24
CA GLY A 247 1.49 6.17 11.93
C GLY A 247 1.80 4.69 11.77
N VAL A 248 1.72 4.20 10.54
CA VAL A 248 2.17 2.86 10.11
C VAL A 248 2.77 2.94 8.72
N TRP A 249 3.93 2.31 8.51
CA TRP A 249 4.56 2.29 7.20
C TRP A 249 3.83 1.36 6.24
N ASN A 250 3.80 1.73 4.96
CA ASN A 250 3.31 0.90 3.87
C ASN A 250 4.49 0.26 3.13
N VAL A 251 4.24 -0.93 2.58
CA VAL A 251 5.22 -1.70 1.82
C VAL A 251 4.60 -2.22 0.53
N MET A 252 5.43 -2.40 -0.48
CA MET A 252 5.13 -3.24 -1.63
C MET A 252 5.63 -4.64 -1.31
N ILE A 253 4.78 -5.64 -1.41
CA ILE A 253 5.10 -7.05 -1.21
C ILE A 253 5.01 -7.83 -2.52
N CYS A 254 5.75 -8.93 -2.61
CA CYS A 254 5.62 -9.93 -3.67
C CYS A 254 5.82 -11.33 -3.09
N GLN A 255 5.55 -12.39 -3.86
CA GLN A 255 5.93 -13.75 -3.45
C GLN A 255 7.43 -13.83 -3.20
N SER A 256 7.83 -14.58 -2.17
CA SER A 256 9.25 -14.83 -1.88
C SER A 256 9.96 -15.65 -2.98
N SER A 257 9.19 -16.40 -3.77
CA SER A 257 9.65 -17.19 -4.91
C SER A 257 9.76 -16.43 -6.23
N LEU A 258 9.37 -15.15 -6.27
CA LEU A 258 9.51 -14.34 -7.48
C LEU A 258 11.00 -14.23 -7.86
N GLU A 259 11.29 -14.29 -9.16
CA GLU A 259 12.66 -14.30 -9.66
C GLU A 259 13.46 -13.09 -9.16
N ALA A 260 14.63 -13.35 -8.54
CA ALA A 260 15.45 -12.32 -7.92
C ALA A 260 15.92 -11.24 -8.91
N ASP A 261 16.16 -11.62 -10.18
CA ASP A 261 16.53 -10.66 -11.23
C ASP A 261 15.37 -9.73 -11.57
N MET A 262 14.14 -10.25 -11.60
CA MET A 262 12.96 -9.43 -11.80
C MET A 262 12.81 -8.42 -10.68
N VAL A 263 12.81 -8.87 -9.42
CA VAL A 263 12.65 -7.98 -8.26
C VAL A 263 13.78 -6.96 -8.14
N TYR A 264 15.03 -7.35 -8.47
CA TYR A 264 16.15 -6.40 -8.54
C TYR A 264 15.86 -5.27 -9.54
N ASN A 265 15.40 -5.63 -10.75
CA ASN A 265 15.11 -4.65 -11.80
C ASN A 265 13.93 -3.74 -11.41
N LEU A 266 12.88 -4.29 -10.78
CA LEU A 266 11.73 -3.53 -10.28
C LEU A 266 12.15 -2.55 -9.18
N ALA A 267 12.92 -2.99 -8.19
CA ALA A 267 13.42 -2.17 -7.10
C ALA A 267 14.34 -1.05 -7.63
N LYS A 268 15.29 -1.40 -8.51
CA LYS A 268 16.19 -0.44 -9.15
C LYS A 268 15.42 0.62 -9.92
N ALA A 269 14.49 0.22 -10.79
CA ALA A 269 13.69 1.16 -11.57
C ALA A 269 12.87 2.08 -10.66
N LEU A 270 12.26 1.56 -9.60
CA LEU A 270 11.48 2.34 -8.65
C LEU A 270 12.34 3.40 -7.94
N PHE A 271 13.43 2.99 -7.32
CA PHE A 271 14.25 3.91 -6.52
C PHE A 271 14.99 4.93 -7.38
N GLU A 272 15.49 4.54 -8.56
CA GLU A 272 16.23 5.45 -9.46
C GLU A 272 15.33 6.43 -10.22
N ASN A 273 14.00 6.20 -10.27
CA ASN A 273 13.03 7.08 -10.91
C ASN A 273 12.00 7.67 -9.94
N ASN A 274 12.28 7.67 -8.64
CA ASN A 274 11.35 8.15 -7.61
C ASN A 274 10.94 9.62 -7.78
N ASP A 275 11.75 10.46 -8.41
CA ASP A 275 11.39 11.85 -8.71
C ASP A 275 10.13 11.96 -9.59
N TYR A 276 9.87 10.98 -10.46
CA TYR A 276 8.63 10.91 -11.20
C TYR A 276 7.44 10.62 -10.27
N LEU A 277 7.59 9.65 -9.36
CA LEU A 277 6.55 9.26 -8.42
C LEU A 277 6.21 10.39 -7.42
N ARG A 278 7.21 11.20 -7.02
CA ARG A 278 7.03 12.40 -6.18
C ARG A 278 6.15 13.47 -6.84
N LYS A 279 6.13 13.54 -8.18
CA LYS A 279 5.22 14.44 -8.91
C LYS A 279 3.77 13.94 -8.89
N ILE A 280 3.56 12.64 -8.75
CA ILE A 280 2.22 12.04 -8.61
C ILE A 280 1.71 12.27 -7.19
N HIS A 281 2.54 11.94 -6.17
CA HIS A 281 2.18 12.18 -4.78
C HIS A 281 3.41 12.51 -3.91
N PRO A 282 3.35 13.59 -3.12
CA PRO A 282 4.49 14.02 -2.27
C PRO A 282 4.99 12.95 -1.30
N SER A 283 4.11 12.06 -0.83
CA SER A 283 4.49 10.96 0.07
C SER A 283 5.54 10.03 -0.53
N ALA A 284 5.71 9.99 -1.86
CA ALA A 284 6.77 9.22 -2.49
C ALA A 284 8.18 9.67 -2.10
N ALA A 285 8.33 10.85 -1.48
CA ALA A 285 9.60 11.29 -0.90
C ALA A 285 10.14 10.32 0.18
N TYR A 286 9.27 9.53 0.78
CA TYR A 286 9.65 8.51 1.78
C TYR A 286 10.08 7.18 1.15
N THR A 287 9.86 6.95 -0.14
CA THR A 287 10.22 5.71 -0.84
C THR A 287 11.69 5.77 -1.22
N THR A 288 12.55 5.42 -0.27
CA THR A 288 14.01 5.45 -0.43
C THR A 288 14.63 4.10 -0.08
N PRO A 289 15.82 3.81 -0.63
CA PRO A 289 16.56 2.59 -0.27
C PRO A 289 16.84 2.46 1.23
N GLU A 290 17.18 3.56 1.91
CA GLU A 290 17.46 3.58 3.36
C GLU A 290 16.21 3.23 4.17
N ASN A 291 15.06 3.75 3.76
CA ASN A 291 13.79 3.43 4.42
C ASN A 291 13.39 1.97 4.19
N ALA A 292 13.78 1.36 3.07
CA ALA A 292 13.54 -0.06 2.82
C ALA A 292 14.22 -0.94 3.86
N VAL A 293 15.45 -0.62 4.26
CA VAL A 293 16.17 -1.32 5.33
C VAL A 293 15.53 -1.04 6.70
N LYS A 294 15.24 0.23 6.97
CA LYS A 294 14.85 0.68 8.32
C LYS A 294 13.43 0.27 8.73
N TYR A 295 12.50 0.24 7.78
CA TYR A 295 11.07 0.14 8.09
C TYR A 295 10.37 -1.08 7.47
N SER A 296 11.11 -2.02 6.90
CA SER A 296 10.52 -3.27 6.42
C SER A 296 10.03 -4.12 7.58
N PRO A 297 8.72 -4.48 7.64
CA PRO A 297 8.16 -5.26 8.74
C PRO A 297 8.43 -6.76 8.61
N ILE A 298 8.76 -7.22 7.41
CA ILE A 298 9.08 -8.61 7.05
C ILE A 298 10.37 -8.64 6.22
N PRO A 299 11.00 -9.80 5.99
CA PRO A 299 12.23 -9.87 5.22
C PRO A 299 12.12 -9.20 3.85
N LEU A 300 13.15 -8.45 3.47
CA LEU A 300 13.30 -7.93 2.12
C LEU A 300 13.50 -9.08 1.13
N HIS A 301 12.95 -8.93 -0.07
CA HIS A 301 13.17 -9.89 -1.15
C HIS A 301 14.66 -9.94 -1.56
N PRO A 302 15.23 -11.11 -1.88
CA PRO A 302 16.64 -11.22 -2.28
C PRO A 302 17.07 -10.29 -3.43
N GLY A 303 16.18 -10.03 -4.39
CA GLY A 303 16.41 -9.04 -5.46
C GLY A 303 16.58 -7.63 -4.95
N THR A 304 15.74 -7.21 -4.00
CA THR A 304 15.86 -5.90 -3.34
C THR A 304 17.15 -5.80 -2.54
N VAL A 305 17.47 -6.83 -1.75
CA VAL A 305 18.71 -6.89 -0.97
C VAL A 305 19.95 -6.74 -1.88
N ARG A 306 19.94 -7.39 -3.05
CA ARG A 306 21.03 -7.26 -4.03
C ARG A 306 21.19 -5.81 -4.51
N TYR A 307 20.11 -5.12 -4.83
CA TYR A 307 20.15 -3.70 -5.23
C TYR A 307 20.70 -2.81 -4.10
N LEU A 308 20.22 -3.01 -2.87
CA LEU A 308 20.68 -2.22 -1.71
C LEU A 308 22.18 -2.39 -1.46
N LYS A 309 22.69 -3.63 -1.53
CA LYS A 309 24.13 -3.92 -1.41
C LYS A 309 24.96 -3.25 -2.52
N GLU A 310 24.47 -3.24 -3.76
CA GLU A 310 25.13 -2.52 -4.86
C GLU A 310 25.26 -1.02 -4.57
N LYS A 311 24.29 -0.44 -3.86
CA LYS A 311 24.31 0.98 -3.44
C LYS A 311 25.06 1.22 -2.14
N GLY A 312 25.62 0.20 -1.50
CA GLY A 312 26.32 0.31 -0.22
C GLY A 312 25.39 0.59 0.97
N ILE A 313 24.12 0.17 0.86
CA ILE A 313 23.11 0.36 1.90
C ILE A 313 22.85 -1.01 2.54
N GLU A 314 23.13 -1.12 3.87
CA GLU A 314 23.01 -2.35 4.66
C GLU A 314 21.91 -2.23 5.73
#